data_d489c397661b41c5838e7c2dd77e23dc
#
_entry.id   d489c397661b41c5838e7c2dd77e23dc
#
_cell.length_a   1.000
_cell.length_b   1.000
_cell.length_c   1.000
_cell.angle_alpha   90.00
_cell.angle_beta   90.00
_cell.angle_gamma   90.00
#
_symmetry.space_group_name_H-M   'P 1'
#
loop_
_entity.id
_entity.type
_entity.pdbx_description
1 polymer ?
#
loop_
_entity_poly.entity_id
_entity_poly.type
_entity_poly.pdbx_seq_one_letter_code
_entity_poly.pdbx_strand_id
1 'polypeptide(L)'
;MNNVRQSAFARAYTSNILSIAYGKDILDILVAVLPCAWVYADYGYRLAAEFADTLDDNPYKSWVDMYKTDEFWQDSVWLLEHIEKLVADASEERKRELIDIFVTGVENEYMFWASAYDMQYTWKPKWNQER
;
A
#
# COMPACT_ATOMS: atom_id res chain seq x y z
N MET A 1 13.27 4.29 -23.67
CA MET A 1 12.83 4.05 -22.30
C MET A 1 13.91 4.59 -21.37
N ASN A 2 13.58 5.54 -20.51
CA ASN A 2 14.52 6.00 -19.51
C ASN A 2 14.83 4.83 -18.57
N ASN A 3 16.12 4.50 -18.38
CA ASN A 3 16.57 3.50 -17.41
C ASN A 3 16.37 4.01 -15.97
N VAL A 4 15.12 4.17 -15.55
CA VAL A 4 14.80 4.52 -14.16
C VAL A 4 14.96 3.25 -13.32
N ARG A 5 15.92 3.29 -12.41
CA ARG A 5 16.18 2.18 -11.50
C ARG A 5 15.15 2.21 -10.36
N GLN A 6 14.52 1.08 -10.11
CA GLN A 6 13.62 0.91 -8.97
C GLN A 6 14.38 1.12 -7.64
N SER A 7 13.79 1.89 -6.72
CA SER A 7 14.38 2.06 -5.38
C SER A 7 14.44 0.73 -4.61
N ALA A 8 15.30 0.66 -3.60
CA ALA A 8 15.42 -0.52 -2.75
C ALA A 8 14.09 -0.83 -2.03
N PHE A 9 13.36 0.20 -1.63
CA PHE A 9 12.09 0.09 -0.91
C PHE A 9 10.96 -0.39 -1.83
N ALA A 10 10.79 0.21 -3.00
CA ALA A 10 9.81 -0.25 -3.99
C ALA A 10 10.09 -1.69 -4.43
N ARG A 11 11.36 -2.07 -4.58
CA ARG A 11 11.74 -3.44 -4.90
C ARG A 11 11.44 -4.41 -3.76
N ALA A 12 11.69 -4.02 -2.49
CA ALA A 12 11.33 -4.84 -1.34
C ALA A 12 9.82 -5.06 -1.28
N TYR A 13 9.03 -4.02 -1.46
CA TYR A 13 7.58 -4.09 -1.48
C TYR A 13 7.07 -5.04 -2.57
N THR A 14 7.47 -4.82 -3.81
CA THR A 14 7.04 -5.70 -4.92
C THR A 14 7.52 -7.14 -4.74
N SER A 15 8.74 -7.35 -4.23
CA SER A 15 9.26 -8.69 -3.95
C SER A 15 8.48 -9.39 -2.84
N ASN A 16 8.02 -8.67 -1.81
CA ASN A 16 7.18 -9.22 -0.75
C ASN A 16 5.85 -9.73 -1.32
N ILE A 17 5.13 -8.91 -2.11
CA ILE A 17 3.87 -9.31 -2.74
C ILE A 17 4.08 -10.52 -3.65
N LEU A 18 5.12 -10.51 -4.49
CA LEU A 18 5.43 -11.62 -5.39
C LEU A 18 5.78 -12.90 -4.64
N SER A 19 6.54 -12.81 -3.54
CA SER A 19 6.87 -13.97 -2.69
C SER A 19 5.61 -14.63 -2.13
N ILE A 20 4.64 -13.82 -1.68
CA ILE A 20 3.34 -14.31 -1.21
C ILE A 20 2.57 -14.95 -2.37
N ALA A 21 2.52 -14.28 -3.52
CA ALA A 21 1.77 -14.76 -4.68
C ALA A 21 2.29 -16.11 -5.24
N TYR A 22 3.59 -16.37 -5.15
CA TYR A 22 4.18 -17.63 -5.60
C TYR A 22 4.20 -18.74 -4.55
N GLY A 23 4.16 -18.38 -3.26
CA GLY A 23 4.38 -19.34 -2.16
C GLY A 23 3.16 -19.63 -1.29
N LYS A 24 2.07 -18.87 -1.44
CA LYS A 24 0.91 -18.95 -0.57
C LYS A 24 -0.41 -19.05 -1.34
N ASP A 25 -1.53 -19.06 -0.63
CA ASP A 25 -2.86 -19.21 -1.23
C ASP A 25 -3.52 -17.86 -1.58
N ILE A 26 -4.73 -17.92 -2.17
CA ILE A 26 -5.46 -16.75 -2.62
C ILE A 26 -5.81 -15.78 -1.48
N LEU A 27 -6.08 -16.29 -0.26
CA LEU A 27 -6.39 -15.45 0.89
C LEU A 27 -5.19 -14.61 1.31
N ASP A 28 -3.98 -15.19 1.32
CA ASP A 28 -2.74 -14.44 1.58
C ASP A 28 -2.50 -13.35 0.55
N ILE A 29 -2.78 -13.64 -0.73
CA ILE A 29 -2.62 -12.68 -1.82
C ILE A 29 -3.57 -11.50 -1.65
N LEU A 30 -4.86 -11.77 -1.38
CA LEU A 30 -5.85 -10.71 -1.16
C LEU A 30 -5.46 -9.83 0.04
N VAL A 31 -4.99 -10.44 1.13
CA VAL A 31 -4.53 -9.70 2.31
C VAL A 31 -3.25 -8.90 2.02
N ALA A 32 -2.33 -9.42 1.21
CA ALA A 32 -1.09 -8.73 0.87
C ALA A 32 -1.30 -7.49 -0.03
N VAL A 33 -2.36 -7.48 -0.85
CA VAL A 33 -2.67 -6.32 -1.72
C VAL A 33 -3.65 -5.34 -1.08
N LEU A 34 -4.35 -5.73 -0.03
CA LEU A 34 -5.33 -4.89 0.67
C LEU A 34 -4.75 -3.55 1.15
N PRO A 35 -3.52 -3.46 1.72
CA PRO A 35 -2.94 -2.18 2.14
C PRO A 35 -2.90 -1.15 1.02
N CYS A 36 -2.52 -1.55 -0.19
CA CYS A 36 -2.45 -0.67 -1.35
C CYS A 36 -3.81 -0.06 -1.74
N ALA A 37 -4.89 -0.78 -1.57
CA ALA A 37 -6.23 -0.25 -1.81
C ALA A 37 -6.72 0.59 -0.62
N TRP A 38 -6.72 0.01 0.58
CA TRP A 38 -7.34 0.62 1.76
C TRP A 38 -6.63 1.90 2.23
N VAL A 39 -5.30 1.86 2.36
CA VAL A 39 -4.53 3.01 2.86
C VAL A 39 -4.71 4.24 1.97
N TYR A 40 -4.76 4.06 0.66
CA TYR A 40 -4.96 5.18 -0.28
C TYR A 40 -6.39 5.71 -0.25
N ALA A 41 -7.40 4.85 -0.13
CA ALA A 41 -8.78 5.26 0.05
C ALA A 41 -8.95 6.08 1.35
N ASP A 42 -8.43 5.57 2.48
CA ASP A 42 -8.47 6.25 3.78
C ASP A 42 -7.76 7.60 3.73
N TYR A 43 -6.58 7.69 3.12
CA TYR A 43 -5.84 8.95 2.95
C TYR A 43 -6.59 9.93 2.03
N GLY A 44 -7.19 9.46 0.96
CA GLY A 44 -7.99 10.30 0.08
C GLY A 44 -9.10 11.02 0.84
N TYR A 45 -9.88 10.29 1.64
CA TYR A 45 -10.94 10.87 2.47
C TYR A 45 -10.41 11.79 3.57
N ARG A 46 -9.37 11.36 4.30
CA ARG A 46 -8.80 12.15 5.40
C ARG A 46 -8.21 13.46 4.91
N LEU A 47 -7.39 13.42 3.87
CA LEU A 47 -6.77 14.62 3.31
C LEU A 47 -7.80 15.57 2.72
N ALA A 48 -8.84 15.06 2.05
CA ALA A 48 -9.92 15.88 1.55
C ALA A 48 -10.69 16.60 2.67
N ALA A 49 -10.89 15.96 3.81
CA ALA A 49 -11.55 16.54 4.97
C ALA A 49 -10.63 17.53 5.71
N GLU A 50 -9.38 17.16 5.95
CA GLU A 50 -8.40 17.97 6.71
C GLU A 50 -8.03 19.27 5.98
N PHE A 51 -7.89 19.22 4.66
CA PHE A 51 -7.46 20.34 3.83
C PHE A 51 -8.58 20.93 2.97
N ALA A 52 -9.85 20.74 3.36
CA ALA A 52 -11.02 21.18 2.58
C ALA A 52 -10.93 22.65 2.13
N ASP A 53 -10.46 23.55 2.99
CA ASP A 53 -10.39 25.00 2.71
C ASP A 53 -9.23 25.40 1.78
N THR A 54 -8.23 24.53 1.60
CA THR A 54 -7.00 24.84 0.84
C THR A 54 -6.72 23.86 -0.30
N LEU A 55 -7.54 22.82 -0.44
CA LEU A 55 -7.32 21.76 -1.41
C LEU A 55 -7.42 22.25 -2.86
N ASP A 56 -8.29 23.23 -3.14
CA ASP A 56 -8.51 23.73 -4.50
C ASP A 56 -7.25 24.37 -5.11
N ASP A 57 -6.41 24.98 -4.29
CA ASP A 57 -5.14 25.60 -4.70
C ASP A 57 -3.94 24.64 -4.52
N ASN A 58 -4.16 23.41 -4.07
CA ASN A 58 -3.09 22.46 -3.79
C ASN A 58 -2.65 21.70 -5.04
N PRO A 59 -1.35 21.64 -5.36
CA PRO A 59 -0.85 20.89 -6.53
C PRO A 59 -1.16 19.38 -6.51
N TYR A 60 -1.47 18.81 -5.34
CA TYR A 60 -1.86 17.42 -5.18
C TYR A 60 -3.39 17.19 -5.18
N LYS A 61 -4.20 18.23 -5.46
CA LYS A 61 -5.65 18.11 -5.52
C LYS A 61 -6.13 16.93 -6.38
N SER A 62 -5.58 16.80 -7.58
CA SER A 62 -5.98 15.71 -8.49
C SER A 62 -5.70 14.32 -7.95
N TRP A 63 -4.64 14.17 -7.16
CA TRP A 63 -4.33 12.93 -6.47
C TRP A 63 -5.37 12.64 -5.38
N VAL A 64 -5.66 13.62 -4.53
CA VAL A 64 -6.68 13.49 -3.48
C VAL A 64 -8.06 13.21 -4.08
N ASP A 65 -8.44 13.95 -5.12
CA ASP A 65 -9.73 13.77 -5.82
C ASP A 65 -9.91 12.37 -6.39
N MET A 66 -8.85 11.72 -6.85
CA MET A 66 -8.88 10.36 -7.36
C MET A 66 -9.16 9.35 -6.24
N TYR A 67 -8.44 9.46 -5.12
CA TYR A 67 -8.51 8.46 -4.04
C TYR A 67 -9.68 8.66 -3.07
N LYS A 68 -10.30 9.84 -3.01
CA LYS A 68 -11.48 10.10 -2.17
C LYS A 68 -12.81 9.67 -2.81
N THR A 69 -12.79 9.01 -3.96
CA THR A 69 -14.01 8.60 -4.66
C THR A 69 -14.62 7.36 -4.04
N ASP A 70 -15.96 7.29 -4.06
CA ASP A 70 -16.68 6.08 -3.63
C ASP A 70 -16.30 4.87 -4.51
N GLU A 71 -16.02 5.10 -5.80
CA GLU A 71 -15.58 4.06 -6.72
C GLU A 71 -14.26 3.43 -6.26
N PHE A 72 -13.26 4.24 -5.88
CA PHE A 72 -11.99 3.72 -5.35
C PHE A 72 -12.18 3.00 -4.01
N TRP A 73 -13.08 3.49 -3.15
CA TRP A 73 -13.42 2.83 -1.90
C TRP A 73 -14.03 1.45 -2.12
N GLN A 74 -14.85 1.27 -3.15
CA GLN A 74 -15.47 -0.02 -3.48
C GLN A 74 -14.45 -1.12 -3.81
N ASP A 75 -13.28 -0.79 -4.33
CA ASP A 75 -12.20 -1.76 -4.54
C ASP A 75 -11.71 -2.36 -3.20
N SER A 76 -11.58 -1.51 -2.18
CA SER A 76 -11.24 -1.97 -0.82
C SER A 76 -12.35 -2.81 -0.20
N VAL A 77 -13.60 -2.40 -0.38
CA VAL A 77 -14.79 -3.16 0.10
C VAL A 77 -14.83 -4.54 -0.56
N TRP A 78 -14.60 -4.61 -1.87
CA TRP A 78 -14.57 -5.87 -2.60
C TRP A 78 -13.50 -6.84 -2.03
N LEU A 79 -12.29 -6.34 -1.78
CA LEU A 79 -11.22 -7.14 -1.15
C LEU A 79 -11.63 -7.64 0.23
N LEU A 80 -12.17 -6.76 1.08
CA LEU A 80 -12.62 -7.11 2.43
C LEU A 80 -13.71 -8.19 2.43
N GLU A 81 -14.72 -8.05 1.59
CA GLU A 81 -15.79 -9.03 1.47
C GLU A 81 -15.30 -10.42 1.06
N HIS A 82 -14.27 -10.48 0.19
CA HIS A 82 -13.69 -11.76 -0.22
C HIS A 82 -12.80 -12.35 0.87
N ILE A 83 -12.02 -11.52 1.57
CA ILE A 83 -11.23 -11.93 2.71
C ILE A 83 -12.15 -12.47 3.82
N GLU A 84 -13.23 -11.77 4.17
CA GLU A 84 -14.19 -12.20 5.20
C GLU A 84 -14.78 -13.58 4.91
N LYS A 85 -15.16 -13.83 3.63
CA LYS A 85 -15.69 -15.13 3.22
C LYS A 85 -14.66 -16.26 3.36
N LEU A 86 -13.40 -15.98 3.00
CA LEU A 86 -12.34 -16.98 3.01
C LEU A 86 -11.77 -17.25 4.41
N VAL A 87 -11.86 -16.26 5.32
CA VAL A 87 -11.31 -16.35 6.68
C VAL A 87 -12.32 -16.86 7.70
N ALA A 88 -13.60 -17.04 7.32
CA ALA A 88 -14.69 -17.34 8.24
C ALA A 88 -14.40 -18.55 9.16
N ASP A 89 -13.85 -19.62 8.60
CA ASP A 89 -13.53 -20.86 9.32
C ASP A 89 -12.02 -21.00 9.66
N ALA A 90 -11.25 -19.92 9.52
CA ALA A 90 -9.80 -19.95 9.79
C ALA A 90 -9.51 -20.02 11.29
N SER A 91 -8.47 -20.78 11.66
CA SER A 91 -7.99 -20.84 13.05
C SER A 91 -7.41 -19.48 13.49
N GLU A 92 -7.35 -19.25 14.80
CA GLU A 92 -6.74 -18.04 15.36
C GLU A 92 -5.24 -17.91 15.01
N GLU A 93 -4.55 -19.02 14.81
CA GLU A 93 -3.17 -19.02 14.32
C GLU A 93 -3.11 -18.50 12.88
N ARG A 94 -4.00 -19.01 12.01
CA ARG A 94 -4.09 -18.56 10.62
C ARG A 94 -4.46 -17.07 10.51
N LYS A 95 -5.37 -16.59 11.35
CA LYS A 95 -5.72 -15.17 11.41
C LYS A 95 -4.53 -14.29 11.80
N ARG A 96 -3.69 -14.74 12.75
CA ARG A 96 -2.46 -14.00 13.10
C ARG A 96 -1.47 -13.93 11.95
N GLU A 97 -1.27 -15.02 11.20
CA GLU A 97 -0.43 -15.01 10.00
C GLU A 97 -0.91 -13.99 8.97
N LEU A 98 -2.24 -13.92 8.76
CA LEU A 98 -2.84 -12.94 7.84
C LEU A 98 -2.66 -11.51 8.33
N ILE A 99 -2.79 -11.26 9.63
CA ILE A 99 -2.51 -9.96 10.22
C ILE A 99 -1.05 -9.57 10.01
N ASP A 100 -0.10 -10.49 10.18
CA ASP A 100 1.31 -10.22 9.93
C ASP A 100 1.59 -9.86 8.46
N ILE A 101 0.91 -10.52 7.52
CA ILE A 101 0.98 -10.18 6.10
C ILE A 101 0.46 -8.76 5.85
N PHE A 102 -0.70 -8.42 6.44
CA PHE A 102 -1.30 -7.09 6.32
C PHE A 102 -0.40 -5.99 6.90
N VAL A 103 0.09 -6.19 8.13
CA VAL A 103 0.98 -5.24 8.81
C VAL A 103 2.26 -5.02 8.01
N THR A 104 2.88 -6.10 7.50
CA THR A 104 4.06 -6.00 6.62
C THR A 104 3.75 -5.19 5.35
N GLY A 105 2.55 -5.34 4.79
CA GLY A 105 2.10 -4.53 3.66
C GLY A 105 1.99 -3.04 3.99
N VAL A 106 1.40 -2.71 5.14
CA VAL A 106 1.30 -1.31 5.64
C VAL A 106 2.69 -0.71 5.91
N GLU A 107 3.61 -1.48 6.51
CA GLU A 107 5.00 -1.05 6.70
C GLU A 107 5.71 -0.77 5.37
N ASN A 108 5.47 -1.58 4.36
CA ASN A 108 5.99 -1.36 3.01
C ASN A 108 5.42 -0.09 2.36
N GLU A 109 4.12 0.21 2.54
CA GLU A 109 3.51 1.47 2.08
C GLU A 109 4.18 2.67 2.77
N TYR A 110 4.32 2.62 4.09
CA TYR A 110 4.99 3.66 4.85
C TYR A 110 6.43 3.90 4.33
N MET A 111 7.21 2.84 4.17
CA MET A 111 8.60 2.94 3.70
C MET A 111 8.69 3.42 2.25
N PHE A 112 7.72 3.05 1.41
CA PHE A 112 7.62 3.56 0.05
C PHE A 112 7.46 5.09 0.03
N TRP A 113 6.51 5.63 0.80
CA TRP A 113 6.27 7.06 0.92
C TRP A 113 7.43 7.80 1.58
N ALA A 114 7.94 7.32 2.71
CA ALA A 114 9.07 7.91 3.42
C ALA A 114 10.31 7.99 2.52
N SER A 115 10.62 6.90 1.81
CA SER A 115 11.78 6.88 0.89
C SER A 115 11.63 7.83 -0.29
N ALA A 116 10.42 8.02 -0.79
CA ALA A 116 10.15 8.98 -1.86
C ALA A 116 10.28 10.41 -1.36
N TYR A 117 9.73 10.72 -0.19
CA TYR A 117 9.82 12.02 0.44
C TYR A 117 11.28 12.43 0.75
N ASP A 118 12.06 11.49 1.29
CA ASP A 118 13.46 11.69 1.65
C ASP A 118 14.41 11.56 0.44
N MET A 119 13.90 11.29 -0.75
CA MET A 119 14.69 11.01 -1.96
C MET A 119 15.71 9.88 -1.72
N GLN A 120 15.36 8.89 -0.92
CA GLN A 120 16.23 7.77 -0.55
C GLN A 120 15.98 6.56 -1.48
N TYR A 121 16.93 6.27 -2.36
CA TYR A 121 16.82 5.19 -3.35
C TYR A 121 17.47 3.87 -2.91
N THR A 122 18.27 3.89 -1.86
CA THR A 122 19.05 2.75 -1.36
C THR A 122 18.82 2.56 0.13
N TRP A 123 19.15 1.37 0.66
CA TRP A 123 18.98 1.06 2.10
C TRP A 123 19.72 2.00 3.04
N LYS A 124 20.84 2.60 2.58
CA LYS A 124 21.63 3.58 3.34
C LYS A 124 21.74 4.86 2.54
N PRO A 125 21.37 6.04 3.09
CA PRO A 125 21.40 7.31 2.37
C PRO A 125 22.75 7.60 1.72
N LYS A 126 23.87 7.24 2.35
CA LYS A 126 25.22 7.44 1.82
C LYS A 126 25.48 6.68 0.50
N TRP A 127 24.74 5.62 0.22
CA TRP A 127 24.89 4.85 -1.03
C TRP A 127 24.16 5.51 -2.20
N ASN A 128 23.33 6.51 -1.98
CA ASN A 128 22.68 7.26 -3.06
C ASN A 128 23.71 8.02 -3.94
N GLN A 129 24.83 8.40 -3.35
CA GLN A 129 25.87 9.21 -4.01
C GLN A 129 26.84 8.39 -4.90
N GLU A 130 26.82 7.08 -4.77
CA GLU A 130 27.74 6.15 -5.44
C GLU A 130 27.17 5.58 -6.75
N ARG A 131 26.08 6.19 -7.28
CA ARG A 131 25.32 5.59 -8.42
C ARG A 131 24.97 6.57 -9.50
#